data_defed617fc14101053007964f45fa58a
#
_entry.id   defed617fc14101053007964f45fa58a
#
_cell.length_a   1.000
_cell.length_b   1.000
_cell.length_c   1.000
_cell.angle_alpha   90.00
_cell.angle_beta   90.00
_cell.angle_gamma   90.00
#
_symmetry.space_group_name_H-M   'P 1'
#
loop_
_entity.id
_entity.type
_entity.pdbx_description
1 polymer ?
#
loop_
_entity_poly.entity_id
_entity_poly.type
_entity_poly.pdbx_seq_one_letter_code
_entity_poly.pdbx_strand_id
1 'polypeptide(L)'
;MNYYRHIDRSKVQFDFLVDEDSTRVPEDEITALGGRIFRIPPYQHPIRYRRELIRLMREQQWPIVHSNINTLSVFPLSAAKKVGVPVRIAHSHSTMGKGEFAKNAMKLVLRPFANVYPTVRFACSRYAGKWLFGKNADFTVIPNAIELDKFRFNAETRKQTRKELGISDDTFLIGHVGRFMPQKNQSFLVDVLAGLLPKRSDVMLAFVGDGPDRTAVQQYVEELGIADHVLFLGQRSDVNRLYQAFDVFCLPSLYEGLCVVGIEAQRAGLPCLFSDAITREVDVTGASRFMPITSPEEWISFISAIESLSNLHSSKRSDQISGDIEEYDIQRCANSLVKK
;
A
#
# COMPACT_ATOMS: atom_id res chain seq x y z
N MET A 1 3.21 -0.05 -11.44
CA MET A 1 3.72 1.13 -12.17
C MET A 1 5.03 1.69 -11.62
N ASN A 2 5.25 1.82 -10.28
CA ASN A 2 6.49 2.46 -9.77
C ASN A 2 7.78 1.86 -10.37
N TYR A 3 7.95 0.55 -10.31
CA TYR A 3 9.09 -0.11 -10.94
C TYR A 3 9.19 0.15 -12.44
N TYR A 4 8.07 0.12 -13.17
CA TYR A 4 8.07 0.32 -14.60
C TYR A 4 8.48 1.73 -15.03
N ARG A 5 8.17 2.75 -14.21
CA ARG A 5 8.61 4.13 -14.43
C ARG A 5 10.12 4.29 -14.32
N HIS A 6 10.77 3.50 -13.45
CA HIS A 6 12.17 3.68 -13.04
C HIS A 6 13.12 2.59 -13.56
N ILE A 7 12.60 1.52 -14.17
CA ILE A 7 13.42 0.45 -14.75
C ILE A 7 14.12 0.92 -16.03
N ASP A 8 15.32 0.39 -16.29
CA ASP A 8 16.03 0.62 -17.56
C ASP A 8 15.30 -0.13 -18.69
N ARG A 9 14.42 0.59 -19.39
CA ARG A 9 13.58 0.03 -20.47
C ARG A 9 14.36 -0.33 -21.73
N SER A 10 15.63 0.05 -21.85
CA SER A 10 16.51 -0.45 -22.91
C SER A 10 16.91 -1.90 -22.69
N LYS A 11 16.87 -2.39 -21.46
CA LYS A 11 17.23 -3.75 -21.06
C LYS A 11 16.01 -4.65 -20.83
N VAL A 12 14.96 -4.07 -20.23
CA VAL A 12 13.76 -4.82 -19.86
C VAL A 12 12.53 -4.00 -20.18
N GLN A 13 11.67 -4.50 -21.06
CA GLN A 13 10.39 -3.91 -21.40
C GLN A 13 9.25 -4.78 -20.87
N PHE A 14 8.18 -4.15 -20.37
CA PHE A 14 7.02 -4.84 -19.82
C PHE A 14 5.85 -4.79 -20.80
N ASP A 15 5.21 -5.94 -20.95
CA ASP A 15 3.87 -6.08 -21.47
C ASP A 15 2.92 -6.37 -20.29
N PHE A 16 1.73 -5.78 -20.33
CA PHE A 16 0.78 -5.86 -19.23
C PHE A 16 -0.45 -6.68 -19.63
N LEU A 17 -0.73 -7.73 -18.88
CA LEU A 17 -1.98 -8.48 -19.00
C LEU A 17 -2.95 -7.96 -17.94
N VAL A 18 -4.11 -7.49 -18.38
CA VAL A 18 -5.15 -6.91 -17.53
C VAL A 18 -6.49 -7.61 -17.82
N ASP A 19 -7.33 -7.75 -16.79
CA ASP A 19 -8.66 -8.32 -16.98
C ASP A 19 -9.53 -7.41 -17.88
N GLU A 20 -10.37 -8.00 -18.74
CA GLU A 20 -11.24 -7.28 -19.69
C GLU A 20 -12.16 -6.27 -18.97
N ASP A 21 -12.57 -6.56 -17.73
CA ASP A 21 -13.44 -5.73 -16.90
C ASP A 21 -12.69 -4.70 -16.05
N SER A 22 -11.36 -4.61 -16.17
CA SER A 22 -10.57 -3.60 -15.47
C SER A 22 -10.80 -2.21 -16.00
N THR A 23 -11.31 -1.30 -15.16
CA THR A 23 -11.69 0.07 -15.52
C THR A 23 -10.62 1.13 -15.20
N ARG A 24 -9.59 0.77 -14.41
CA ARG A 24 -8.56 1.72 -13.94
C ARG A 24 -7.17 1.26 -14.36
N VAL A 25 -6.95 1.18 -15.66
CA VAL A 25 -5.65 0.88 -16.25
C VAL A 25 -5.03 2.18 -16.76
N PRO A 26 -3.79 2.54 -16.39
CA PRO A 26 -3.13 3.76 -16.89
C PRO A 26 -2.56 3.52 -18.30
N GLU A 27 -3.45 3.33 -19.27
CA GLU A 27 -3.10 2.90 -20.64
C GLU A 27 -2.19 3.89 -21.35
N ASP A 28 -2.51 5.19 -21.26
CA ASP A 28 -1.72 6.26 -21.87
C ASP A 28 -0.29 6.26 -21.34
N GLU A 29 -0.14 6.12 -20.02
CA GLU A 29 1.18 6.09 -19.39
C GLU A 29 1.98 4.84 -19.77
N ILE A 30 1.34 3.66 -19.76
CA ILE A 30 2.00 2.41 -20.17
C ILE A 30 2.50 2.52 -21.61
N THR A 31 1.65 3.01 -22.51
CA THR A 31 1.97 3.17 -23.93
C THR A 31 3.07 4.22 -24.16
N ALA A 32 3.00 5.36 -23.46
CA ALA A 32 4.03 6.40 -23.52
C ALA A 32 5.42 5.89 -23.06
N LEU A 33 5.43 4.92 -22.15
CA LEU A 33 6.66 4.25 -21.69
C LEU A 33 7.09 3.08 -22.60
N GLY A 34 6.38 2.83 -23.71
CA GLY A 34 6.68 1.78 -24.68
C GLY A 34 6.12 0.39 -24.34
N GLY A 35 5.30 0.26 -23.28
CA GLY A 35 4.64 -0.98 -22.91
C GLY A 35 3.40 -1.26 -23.75
N ARG A 36 3.04 -2.54 -23.87
CA ARG A 36 1.82 -2.98 -24.54
C ARG A 36 0.84 -3.54 -23.50
N ILE A 37 -0.46 -3.42 -23.81
CA ILE A 37 -1.54 -3.90 -22.95
C ILE A 37 -2.31 -4.97 -23.69
N PHE A 38 -2.51 -6.11 -23.01
CA PHE A 38 -3.31 -7.22 -23.51
C PHE A 38 -4.48 -7.45 -22.55
N ARG A 39 -5.70 -7.32 -23.06
CA ARG A 39 -6.91 -7.61 -22.28
C ARG A 39 -7.22 -9.09 -22.36
N ILE A 40 -7.43 -9.72 -21.20
CA ILE A 40 -7.69 -11.16 -21.05
C ILE A 40 -8.98 -11.38 -20.29
N PRO A 41 -9.71 -12.49 -20.55
CA PRO A 41 -10.86 -12.86 -19.74
C PRO A 41 -10.47 -12.98 -18.25
N PRO A 42 -11.32 -12.55 -17.31
CA PRO A 42 -11.01 -12.65 -15.90
C PRO A 42 -10.93 -14.12 -15.43
N TYR A 43 -10.17 -14.37 -14.37
CA TYR A 43 -9.90 -15.72 -13.85
C TYR A 43 -11.16 -16.48 -13.39
N GLN A 44 -12.27 -15.79 -13.15
CA GLN A 44 -13.59 -16.37 -12.86
C GLN A 44 -14.10 -17.23 -14.03
N HIS A 45 -13.55 -17.04 -15.24
CA HIS A 45 -13.79 -17.87 -16.41
C HIS A 45 -12.56 -18.76 -16.72
N PRO A 46 -12.23 -19.78 -15.91
CA PRO A 46 -10.91 -20.41 -15.86
C PRO A 46 -10.49 -21.07 -17.19
N ILE A 47 -11.45 -21.61 -17.96
CA ILE A 47 -11.15 -22.25 -19.26
C ILE A 47 -10.76 -21.18 -20.30
N ARG A 48 -11.55 -20.09 -20.40
CA ARG A 48 -11.28 -18.98 -21.33
C ARG A 48 -9.99 -18.27 -20.95
N TYR A 49 -9.83 -17.94 -19.66
CA TYR A 49 -8.63 -17.33 -19.09
C TYR A 49 -7.37 -18.12 -19.44
N ARG A 50 -7.36 -19.43 -19.16
CA ARG A 50 -6.22 -20.29 -19.42
C ARG A 50 -5.92 -20.46 -20.91
N ARG A 51 -6.96 -20.57 -21.76
CA ARG A 51 -6.80 -20.67 -23.22
C ARG A 51 -6.16 -19.41 -23.80
N GLU A 52 -6.63 -18.25 -23.36
CA GLU A 52 -6.12 -16.97 -23.81
C GLU A 52 -4.67 -16.72 -23.39
N LEU A 53 -4.32 -17.03 -22.14
CA LEU A 53 -2.94 -16.98 -21.65
C LEU A 53 -2.00 -17.84 -22.48
N ILE A 54 -2.41 -19.09 -22.80
CA ILE A 54 -1.61 -20.00 -23.63
C ILE A 54 -1.44 -19.44 -25.05
N ARG A 55 -2.51 -18.87 -25.64
CA ARG A 55 -2.47 -18.27 -26.97
C ARG A 55 -1.47 -17.13 -27.01
N LEU A 56 -1.64 -16.14 -26.12
CA LEU A 56 -0.78 -14.95 -26.05
C LEU A 56 0.69 -15.31 -25.80
N MET A 57 0.96 -16.20 -24.85
CA MET A 57 2.35 -16.59 -24.53
C MET A 57 3.04 -17.31 -25.70
N ARG A 58 2.29 -18.05 -26.52
CA ARG A 58 2.82 -18.65 -27.76
C ARG A 58 3.08 -17.62 -28.87
N GLU A 59 2.16 -16.68 -29.03
CA GLU A 59 2.28 -15.65 -30.05
C GLU A 59 3.37 -14.63 -29.73
N GLN A 60 3.46 -14.20 -28.48
CA GLN A 60 4.41 -13.16 -28.08
C GLN A 60 5.78 -13.70 -27.66
N GLN A 61 5.89 -15.01 -27.40
CA GLN A 61 7.14 -15.68 -27.01
C GLN A 61 7.90 -14.99 -25.85
N TRP A 62 7.16 -14.48 -24.87
CA TRP A 62 7.77 -13.82 -23.71
C TRP A 62 8.76 -14.75 -22.99
N PRO A 63 10.00 -14.30 -22.75
CA PRO A 63 10.98 -15.10 -22.01
C PRO A 63 10.70 -15.13 -20.52
N ILE A 64 9.95 -14.15 -19.99
CA ILE A 64 9.64 -13.99 -18.58
C ILE A 64 8.14 -13.76 -18.41
N VAL A 65 7.53 -14.48 -17.48
CA VAL A 65 6.17 -14.24 -17.00
C VAL A 65 6.23 -13.92 -15.50
N HIS A 66 5.87 -12.69 -15.14
CA HIS A 66 5.84 -12.19 -13.77
C HIS A 66 4.40 -12.03 -13.30
N SER A 67 3.97 -12.82 -12.34
CA SER A 67 2.61 -12.82 -11.82
C SER A 67 2.54 -12.20 -10.42
N ASN A 68 1.71 -11.15 -10.27
CA ASN A 68 1.56 -10.35 -9.06
C ASN A 68 0.24 -10.61 -8.31
N ILE A 69 -0.41 -11.76 -8.54
CA ILE A 69 -1.76 -12.07 -8.02
C ILE A 69 -1.75 -13.12 -6.89
N ASN A 70 -0.67 -13.17 -6.13
CA ASN A 70 -0.51 -14.05 -4.96
C ASN A 70 -0.79 -15.53 -5.28
N THR A 71 -1.69 -16.19 -4.55
CA THR A 71 -2.04 -17.60 -4.76
C THR A 71 -2.67 -17.88 -6.13
N LEU A 72 -3.36 -16.89 -6.72
CA LEU A 72 -3.92 -16.99 -8.07
C LEU A 72 -2.84 -17.10 -9.16
N SER A 73 -1.58 -16.76 -8.84
CA SER A 73 -0.41 -16.93 -9.72
C SER A 73 -0.24 -18.39 -10.22
N VAL A 74 -0.84 -19.34 -9.55
CA VAL A 74 -0.90 -20.75 -9.98
C VAL A 74 -1.46 -20.86 -11.41
N PHE A 75 -2.48 -20.09 -11.77
CA PHE A 75 -3.12 -20.16 -13.08
C PHE A 75 -2.21 -19.67 -14.21
N PRO A 76 -1.73 -18.39 -14.22
CA PRO A 76 -0.85 -17.93 -15.29
C PRO A 76 0.49 -18.66 -15.33
N LEU A 77 1.07 -19.03 -14.18
CA LEU A 77 2.35 -19.72 -14.17
C LEU A 77 2.23 -21.20 -14.61
N SER A 78 1.09 -21.84 -14.38
CA SER A 78 0.81 -23.17 -14.96
C SER A 78 0.68 -23.12 -16.49
N ALA A 79 0.03 -22.06 -17.02
CA ALA A 79 -0.06 -21.82 -18.46
C ALA A 79 1.34 -21.55 -19.06
N ALA A 80 2.13 -20.70 -18.42
CA ALA A 80 3.50 -20.39 -18.82
C ALA A 80 4.39 -21.63 -18.84
N LYS A 81 4.31 -22.49 -17.81
CA LYS A 81 5.03 -23.77 -17.79
C LYS A 81 4.62 -24.67 -18.96
N LYS A 82 3.32 -24.73 -19.28
CA LYS A 82 2.81 -25.57 -20.40
C LYS A 82 3.37 -25.17 -21.76
N VAL A 83 3.61 -23.87 -21.97
CA VAL A 83 4.16 -23.36 -23.25
C VAL A 83 5.67 -23.22 -23.26
N GLY A 84 6.35 -23.58 -22.16
CA GLY A 84 7.81 -23.59 -22.09
C GLY A 84 8.45 -22.25 -21.74
N VAL A 85 7.70 -21.28 -21.17
CA VAL A 85 8.32 -20.01 -20.72
C VAL A 85 9.41 -20.32 -19.69
N PRO A 86 10.67 -19.90 -19.93
CA PRO A 86 11.80 -20.33 -19.09
C PRO A 86 11.77 -19.69 -17.70
N VAL A 87 11.45 -18.39 -17.59
CA VAL A 87 11.43 -17.68 -16.32
C VAL A 87 9.98 -17.38 -15.90
N ARG A 88 9.58 -17.95 -14.78
CA ARG A 88 8.23 -17.84 -14.23
C ARG A 88 8.30 -17.32 -12.80
N ILE A 89 7.91 -16.08 -12.60
CA ILE A 89 8.03 -15.37 -11.32
C ILE A 89 6.67 -15.34 -10.62
N ALA A 90 6.60 -15.89 -9.40
CA ALA A 90 5.49 -15.66 -8.49
C ALA A 90 5.87 -14.54 -7.53
N HIS A 91 5.03 -13.50 -7.41
CA HIS A 91 5.27 -12.38 -6.50
C HIS A 91 4.14 -12.27 -5.47
N SER A 92 4.50 -12.34 -4.20
CA SER A 92 3.59 -12.22 -3.06
C SER A 92 3.48 -10.77 -2.60
N HIS A 93 2.26 -10.21 -2.61
CA HIS A 93 2.00 -8.83 -2.17
C HIS A 93 1.08 -8.73 -0.95
N SER A 94 0.44 -9.81 -0.53
CA SER A 94 -0.51 -9.80 0.58
C SER A 94 -0.64 -11.19 1.23
N THR A 95 -1.40 -11.25 2.31
CA THR A 95 -1.74 -12.46 3.05
C THR A 95 -3.24 -12.72 3.04
N MET A 96 -3.77 -13.41 4.07
CA MET A 96 -5.22 -13.61 4.26
C MET A 96 -5.85 -12.34 4.83
N GLY A 97 -7.09 -12.05 4.40
CA GLY A 97 -7.89 -10.95 4.93
C GLY A 97 -8.89 -11.42 6.00
N LYS A 98 -9.05 -10.67 7.09
CA LYS A 98 -10.16 -10.91 8.03
C LYS A 98 -11.51 -10.66 7.31
N GLY A 99 -12.48 -11.56 7.50
CA GLY A 99 -13.83 -11.42 6.91
C GLY A 99 -13.98 -11.91 5.47
N GLU A 100 -12.88 -12.24 4.77
CA GLU A 100 -12.92 -12.75 3.38
C GLU A 100 -12.99 -14.29 3.31
N PHE A 101 -13.97 -14.92 3.94
CA PHE A 101 -14.01 -16.39 4.12
C PHE A 101 -13.87 -17.17 2.81
N ALA A 102 -14.66 -16.85 1.78
CA ALA A 102 -14.62 -17.55 0.50
C ALA A 102 -13.28 -17.36 -0.23
N LYS A 103 -12.75 -16.13 -0.25
CA LYS A 103 -11.44 -15.84 -0.84
C LYS A 103 -10.31 -16.50 -0.06
N ASN A 104 -10.40 -16.53 1.26
CA ASN A 104 -9.40 -17.19 2.11
C ASN A 104 -9.42 -18.70 1.93
N ALA A 105 -10.58 -19.33 1.79
CA ALA A 105 -10.70 -20.76 1.48
C ALA A 105 -10.00 -21.07 0.14
N MET A 106 -10.26 -20.28 -0.91
CA MET A 106 -9.58 -20.43 -2.20
C MET A 106 -8.07 -20.23 -2.07
N LYS A 107 -7.63 -19.20 -1.31
CA LYS A 107 -6.19 -18.97 -1.05
C LYS A 107 -5.54 -20.18 -0.39
N LEU A 108 -6.19 -20.80 0.60
CA LEU A 108 -5.67 -21.98 1.29
C LEU A 108 -5.58 -23.20 0.37
N VAL A 109 -6.58 -23.43 -0.50
CA VAL A 109 -6.57 -24.52 -1.49
C VAL A 109 -5.47 -24.33 -2.53
N LEU A 110 -5.22 -23.10 -2.98
CA LEU A 110 -4.21 -22.82 -4.01
C LEU A 110 -2.79 -22.71 -3.45
N ARG A 111 -2.63 -22.36 -2.18
CA ARG A 111 -1.31 -22.11 -1.56
C ARG A 111 -0.32 -23.29 -1.68
N PRO A 112 -0.69 -24.57 -1.52
CA PRO A 112 0.24 -25.69 -1.73
C PRO A 112 0.88 -25.71 -3.11
N PHE A 113 0.19 -25.17 -4.12
CA PHE A 113 0.67 -25.12 -5.52
C PHE A 113 1.52 -23.88 -5.82
N ALA A 114 1.65 -22.92 -4.89
CA ALA A 114 2.40 -21.70 -5.10
C ALA A 114 3.88 -21.92 -5.43
N ASN A 115 4.44 -23.06 -5.04
CA ASN A 115 5.82 -23.45 -5.30
C ASN A 115 6.01 -24.38 -6.50
N VAL A 116 4.93 -24.83 -7.17
CA VAL A 116 4.99 -25.89 -8.20
C VAL A 116 5.38 -25.33 -9.58
N TYR A 117 4.91 -24.14 -9.89
CA TYR A 117 5.04 -23.58 -11.24
C TYR A 117 6.11 -22.50 -11.37
N PRO A 118 6.41 -21.67 -10.37
CA PRO A 118 7.44 -20.65 -10.49
C PRO A 118 8.85 -21.26 -10.55
N THR A 119 9.74 -20.59 -11.29
CA THR A 119 11.19 -20.82 -11.24
C THR A 119 11.86 -19.82 -10.30
N VAL A 120 11.23 -18.66 -10.09
CA VAL A 120 11.69 -17.59 -9.22
C VAL A 120 10.54 -17.15 -8.30
N ARG A 121 10.86 -16.83 -7.06
CA ARG A 121 9.88 -16.38 -6.05
C ARG A 121 10.28 -15.02 -5.52
N PHE A 122 9.37 -14.06 -5.62
CA PHE A 122 9.50 -12.72 -5.06
C PHE A 122 8.41 -12.46 -4.02
N ALA A 123 8.68 -11.57 -3.08
CA ALA A 123 7.70 -11.09 -2.11
C ALA A 123 7.95 -9.62 -1.76
N CYS A 124 6.89 -8.86 -1.49
CA CYS A 124 7.03 -7.47 -1.08
C CYS A 124 7.57 -7.31 0.35
N SER A 125 7.51 -8.38 1.17
CA SER A 125 8.01 -8.45 2.54
C SER A 125 8.35 -9.89 2.92
N ARG A 126 9.15 -10.07 3.97
CA ARG A 126 9.43 -11.41 4.52
C ARG A 126 8.15 -12.09 5.00
N TYR A 127 7.24 -11.30 5.60
CA TYR A 127 5.95 -11.80 6.08
C TYR A 127 5.09 -12.35 4.92
N ALA A 128 4.92 -11.59 3.84
CA ALA A 128 4.16 -12.00 2.67
C ALA A 128 4.79 -13.24 1.99
N GLY A 129 6.12 -13.29 1.89
CA GLY A 129 6.84 -14.43 1.31
C GLY A 129 6.70 -15.70 2.13
N LYS A 130 6.91 -15.64 3.44
CA LYS A 130 6.71 -16.78 4.34
C LYS A 130 5.27 -17.29 4.34
N TRP A 131 4.32 -16.38 4.21
CA TRP A 131 2.92 -16.76 4.11
C TRP A 131 2.61 -17.52 2.82
N LEU A 132 3.06 -17.04 1.65
CA LEU A 132 2.73 -17.67 0.36
C LEU A 132 3.55 -18.93 0.12
N PHE A 133 4.86 -18.87 0.29
CA PHE A 133 5.80 -19.91 -0.13
C PHE A 133 6.16 -20.90 1.01
N GLY A 134 5.91 -20.52 2.26
CA GLY A 134 6.28 -21.30 3.45
C GLY A 134 7.49 -20.73 4.18
N LYS A 135 7.63 -21.10 5.47
CA LYS A 135 8.65 -20.54 6.36
C LYS A 135 10.09 -20.83 5.89
N ASN A 136 10.30 -21.99 5.24
CA ASN A 136 11.62 -22.48 4.83
C ASN A 136 11.87 -22.33 3.31
N ALA A 137 10.94 -21.71 2.58
CA ALA A 137 11.13 -21.51 1.14
C ALA A 137 12.14 -20.39 0.89
N ASP A 138 12.98 -20.59 -0.12
CA ASP A 138 13.85 -19.55 -0.64
C ASP A 138 13.05 -18.60 -1.53
N PHE A 139 13.13 -17.30 -1.24
CA PHE A 139 12.53 -16.21 -2.03
C PHE A 139 13.31 -14.92 -1.85
N THR A 140 13.25 -14.07 -2.85
CA THR A 140 13.85 -12.74 -2.79
C THR A 140 12.82 -11.69 -2.39
N VAL A 141 13.16 -10.83 -1.44
CA VAL A 141 12.34 -9.66 -1.11
C VAL A 141 12.59 -8.58 -2.15
N ILE A 142 11.50 -8.16 -2.80
CA ILE A 142 11.42 -7.00 -3.70
C ILE A 142 10.38 -6.08 -3.10
N PRO A 143 10.78 -5.04 -2.34
CA PRO A 143 9.85 -4.21 -1.59
C PRO A 143 8.96 -3.39 -2.51
N ASN A 144 7.80 -2.98 -2.03
CA ASN A 144 6.98 -1.97 -2.69
C ASN A 144 7.65 -0.59 -2.52
N ALA A 145 8.60 -0.29 -3.40
CA ALA A 145 9.46 0.88 -3.30
C ALA A 145 8.76 2.17 -3.74
N ILE A 146 9.23 3.30 -3.21
CA ILE A 146 8.69 4.65 -3.41
C ILE A 146 9.79 5.62 -3.86
N GLU A 147 9.39 6.77 -4.41
CA GLU A 147 10.27 7.88 -4.70
C GLU A 147 10.57 8.64 -3.39
N LEU A 148 11.61 8.23 -2.65
CA LEU A 148 11.91 8.75 -1.31
C LEU A 148 12.01 10.27 -1.25
N ASP A 149 12.60 10.92 -2.25
CA ASP A 149 12.77 12.37 -2.27
C ASP A 149 11.44 13.11 -2.36
N LYS A 150 10.43 12.53 -3.00
CA LYS A 150 9.08 13.10 -3.06
C LYS A 150 8.42 13.29 -1.70
N PHE A 151 8.75 12.41 -0.75
CA PHE A 151 8.12 12.39 0.57
C PHE A 151 8.97 13.06 1.64
N ARG A 152 10.18 13.54 1.29
CA ARG A 152 11.04 14.27 2.24
C ARG A 152 10.30 15.48 2.81
N PHE A 153 10.40 15.68 4.14
CA PHE A 153 9.75 16.82 4.80
C PHE A 153 10.20 18.15 4.22
N ASN A 154 9.23 19.04 4.00
CA ASN A 154 9.44 20.41 3.53
C ASN A 154 8.48 21.34 4.24
N ALA A 155 9.01 22.27 5.04
CA ALA A 155 8.24 23.19 5.88
C ALA A 155 7.37 24.15 5.05
N GLU A 156 7.87 24.63 3.90
CA GLU A 156 7.09 25.53 3.04
C GLU A 156 5.90 24.80 2.40
N THR A 157 6.13 23.56 1.93
CA THR A 157 5.04 22.71 1.44
C THR A 157 3.99 22.46 2.53
N ARG A 158 4.42 22.22 3.79
CA ARG A 158 3.51 22.09 4.94
C ARG A 158 2.63 23.33 5.09
N LYS A 159 3.24 24.51 5.19
CA LYS A 159 2.53 25.78 5.36
C LYS A 159 1.53 26.03 4.23
N GLN A 160 1.97 25.84 2.99
CA GLN A 160 1.11 26.02 1.82
C GLN A 160 -0.06 25.02 1.82
N THR A 161 0.21 23.73 2.06
CA THR A 161 -0.82 22.69 2.04
C THR A 161 -1.85 22.91 3.16
N ARG A 162 -1.43 23.28 4.39
CA ARG A 162 -2.37 23.61 5.47
C ARG A 162 -3.24 24.79 5.11
N LYS A 163 -2.67 25.85 4.51
CA LYS A 163 -3.44 27.02 4.02
C LYS A 163 -4.47 26.62 2.96
N GLU A 164 -4.10 25.78 1.99
CA GLU A 164 -5.00 25.26 0.95
C GLU A 164 -6.16 24.43 1.52
N LEU A 165 -5.91 23.70 2.62
CA LEU A 165 -6.90 22.89 3.32
C LEU A 165 -7.75 23.72 4.32
N GLY A 166 -7.45 25.00 4.53
CA GLY A 166 -8.12 25.84 5.53
C GLY A 166 -7.79 25.46 6.97
N ILE A 167 -6.63 24.86 7.23
CA ILE A 167 -6.21 24.39 8.55
C ILE A 167 -5.26 25.41 9.18
N SER A 168 -5.55 25.83 10.40
CA SER A 168 -4.66 26.72 11.15
C SER A 168 -3.39 26.03 11.61
N ASP A 169 -2.34 26.81 11.90
CA ASP A 169 -1.07 26.26 12.39
C ASP A 169 -1.22 25.58 13.76
N ASP A 170 -2.18 26.01 14.57
CA ASP A 170 -2.45 25.46 15.91
C ASP A 170 -3.30 24.17 15.88
N THR A 171 -3.90 23.83 14.74
CA THR A 171 -4.70 22.62 14.61
C THR A 171 -3.80 21.38 14.61
N PHE A 172 -4.11 20.40 15.45
CA PHE A 172 -3.46 19.09 15.42
C PHE A 172 -4.16 18.17 14.39
N LEU A 173 -3.47 17.84 13.29
CA LEU A 173 -4.05 17.11 12.18
C LEU A 173 -3.62 15.65 12.17
N ILE A 174 -4.58 14.77 12.44
CA ILE A 174 -4.42 13.32 12.27
C ILE A 174 -4.62 12.98 10.79
N GLY A 175 -3.64 12.30 10.16
CA GLY A 175 -3.72 11.89 8.77
C GLY A 175 -3.94 10.39 8.60
N HIS A 176 -4.84 10.02 7.69
CA HIS A 176 -5.01 8.64 7.22
C HIS A 176 -5.05 8.60 5.71
N VAL A 177 -4.28 7.71 5.10
CA VAL A 177 -4.25 7.49 3.65
C VAL A 177 -4.60 6.03 3.36
N GLY A 178 -5.71 5.82 2.65
CA GLY A 178 -6.13 4.46 2.31
C GLY A 178 -7.49 4.41 1.62
N ARG A 179 -7.73 3.31 0.89
CA ARG A 179 -9.03 3.05 0.30
C ARG A 179 -10.06 2.80 1.40
N PHE A 180 -11.25 3.41 1.30
CA PHE A 180 -12.35 3.14 2.21
C PHE A 180 -12.89 1.73 2.00
N MET A 181 -12.51 0.83 2.90
CA MET A 181 -12.89 -0.58 2.89
C MET A 181 -12.67 -1.19 4.28
N PRO A 182 -13.36 -2.31 4.63
CA PRO A 182 -13.29 -2.89 5.98
C PRO A 182 -11.88 -3.15 6.47
N GLN A 183 -10.96 -3.51 5.55
CA GLN A 183 -9.54 -3.74 5.87
C GLN A 183 -8.87 -2.54 6.55
N LYS A 184 -9.20 -1.33 6.12
CA LYS A 184 -8.55 -0.09 6.57
C LYS A 184 -9.12 0.46 7.87
N ASN A 185 -10.33 0.01 8.24
CA ASN A 185 -10.94 0.28 9.56
C ASN A 185 -11.04 1.78 9.92
N GLN A 186 -11.48 2.61 8.95
CA GLN A 186 -11.54 4.07 9.14
C GLN A 186 -12.48 4.47 10.28
N SER A 187 -13.59 3.74 10.51
CA SER A 187 -14.52 4.02 11.62
C SER A 187 -13.83 4.02 12.98
N PHE A 188 -12.82 3.17 13.18
CA PHE A 188 -12.02 3.18 14.41
C PHE A 188 -11.32 4.55 14.66
N LEU A 189 -10.85 5.22 13.60
CA LEU A 189 -10.27 6.56 13.74
C LEU A 189 -11.33 7.63 14.04
N VAL A 190 -12.57 7.42 13.61
CA VAL A 190 -13.70 8.26 14.00
C VAL A 190 -13.97 8.14 15.51
N ASP A 191 -13.94 6.92 16.06
CA ASP A 191 -14.06 6.68 17.52
C ASP A 191 -12.91 7.34 18.30
N VAL A 192 -11.67 7.21 17.78
CA VAL A 192 -10.49 7.87 18.36
C VAL A 192 -10.69 9.40 18.38
N LEU A 193 -11.13 10.00 17.27
CA LEU A 193 -11.39 11.44 17.21
C LEU A 193 -12.48 11.86 18.21
N ALA A 194 -13.62 11.16 18.24
CA ALA A 194 -14.71 11.44 19.16
C ALA A 194 -14.25 11.41 20.64
N GLY A 195 -13.38 10.48 20.99
CA GLY A 195 -12.79 10.39 22.34
C GLY A 195 -11.68 11.43 22.61
N LEU A 196 -11.08 12.02 21.58
CA LEU A 196 -10.09 13.10 21.71
C LEU A 196 -10.73 14.48 21.93
N LEU A 197 -11.83 14.78 21.24
CA LEU A 197 -12.46 16.10 21.24
C LEU A 197 -12.78 16.66 22.64
N PRO A 198 -13.24 15.86 23.64
CA PRO A 198 -13.42 16.34 25.00
C PRO A 198 -12.12 16.74 25.71
N LYS A 199 -10.97 16.27 25.23
CA LYS A 199 -9.65 16.51 25.84
C LYS A 199 -8.88 17.62 25.15
N ARG A 200 -9.12 17.80 23.83
CA ARG A 200 -8.51 18.84 23.00
C ARG A 200 -9.41 19.20 21.81
N SER A 201 -9.86 20.44 21.77
CA SER A 201 -10.76 20.95 20.72
C SER A 201 -10.03 21.34 19.43
N ASP A 202 -8.70 21.37 19.43
CA ASP A 202 -7.84 21.77 18.31
C ASP A 202 -7.55 20.60 17.33
N VAL A 203 -8.16 19.41 17.52
CA VAL A 203 -7.86 18.22 16.73
C VAL A 203 -8.79 18.11 15.51
N MET A 204 -8.21 17.72 14.38
CA MET A 204 -8.91 17.34 13.15
C MET A 204 -8.39 16.00 12.60
N LEU A 205 -9.24 15.32 11.84
CA LEU A 205 -8.92 14.05 11.16
C LEU A 205 -9.07 14.22 9.64
N ALA A 206 -8.03 13.94 8.89
CA ALA A 206 -8.05 13.96 7.43
C ALA A 206 -8.00 12.53 6.85
N PHE A 207 -9.02 12.17 6.10
CA PHE A 207 -9.06 10.95 5.31
C PHE A 207 -8.72 11.23 3.85
N VAL A 208 -7.69 10.56 3.33
CA VAL A 208 -7.28 10.62 1.93
C VAL A 208 -7.55 9.28 1.28
N GLY A 209 -8.40 9.26 0.28
CA GLY A 209 -8.80 8.07 -0.46
C GLY A 209 -10.28 8.03 -0.77
N ASP A 210 -10.70 6.96 -1.43
CA ASP A 210 -12.08 6.69 -1.80
C ASP A 210 -12.34 5.19 -1.71
N GLY A 211 -13.60 4.78 -1.70
CA GLY A 211 -13.96 3.36 -1.64
C GLY A 211 -15.39 3.10 -1.18
N PRO A 212 -15.80 1.82 -1.15
CA PRO A 212 -17.20 1.45 -0.89
C PRO A 212 -17.71 1.91 0.49
N ASP A 213 -16.86 1.97 1.51
CA ASP A 213 -17.28 2.29 2.88
C ASP A 213 -17.29 3.80 3.17
N ARG A 214 -16.91 4.65 2.18
CA ARG A 214 -16.80 6.11 2.41
C ARG A 214 -18.10 6.73 2.92
N THR A 215 -19.22 6.42 2.25
CA THR A 215 -20.53 6.96 2.63
C THR A 215 -20.91 6.53 4.04
N ALA A 216 -20.68 5.28 4.41
CA ALA A 216 -20.97 4.79 5.76
C ALA A 216 -20.13 5.50 6.84
N VAL A 217 -18.85 5.75 6.56
CA VAL A 217 -17.98 6.50 7.49
C VAL A 217 -18.41 7.96 7.60
N GLN A 218 -18.85 8.61 6.50
CA GLN A 218 -19.39 9.96 6.53
C GLN A 218 -20.66 10.07 7.38
N GLN A 219 -21.60 9.15 7.19
CA GLN A 219 -22.81 9.06 8.00
C GLN A 219 -22.48 8.88 9.49
N TYR A 220 -21.52 8.02 9.81
CA TYR A 220 -21.09 7.81 11.19
C TYR A 220 -20.50 9.07 11.84
N VAL A 221 -19.73 9.85 11.09
CA VAL A 221 -19.20 11.16 11.54
C VAL A 221 -20.34 12.16 11.81
N GLU A 222 -21.37 12.19 10.95
CA GLU A 222 -22.55 13.03 11.11
C GLU A 222 -23.39 12.63 12.34
N GLU A 223 -23.61 11.31 12.53
CA GLU A 223 -24.32 10.77 13.69
C GLU A 223 -23.68 11.15 15.03
N LEU A 224 -22.33 11.21 15.05
CA LEU A 224 -21.59 11.63 16.24
C LEU A 224 -21.51 13.17 16.41
N GLY A 225 -21.98 13.94 15.43
CA GLY A 225 -21.95 15.40 15.47
C GLY A 225 -20.57 16.02 15.41
N ILE A 226 -19.60 15.35 14.79
CA ILE A 226 -18.19 15.78 14.72
C ILE A 226 -17.73 16.12 13.30
N ALA A 227 -18.66 16.40 12.39
CA ALA A 227 -18.37 16.64 10.97
C ALA A 227 -17.39 17.81 10.74
N ASP A 228 -17.46 18.86 11.56
CA ASP A 228 -16.57 20.02 11.48
C ASP A 228 -15.09 19.69 11.80
N HIS A 229 -14.83 18.52 12.38
CA HIS A 229 -13.50 18.05 12.72
C HIS A 229 -12.94 16.99 11.76
N VAL A 230 -13.65 16.68 10.65
CA VAL A 230 -13.25 15.63 9.71
C VAL A 230 -13.16 16.14 8.28
N LEU A 231 -12.02 15.93 7.63
CA LEU A 231 -11.80 16.26 6.24
C LEU A 231 -11.81 14.98 5.38
N PHE A 232 -12.74 14.88 4.44
CA PHE A 232 -12.80 13.82 3.43
C PHE A 232 -12.21 14.34 2.11
N LEU A 233 -10.90 14.15 1.90
CA LEU A 233 -10.16 14.74 0.80
C LEU A 233 -10.29 13.97 -0.54
N GLY A 234 -10.97 12.82 -0.53
CA GLY A 234 -11.14 11.99 -1.72
C GLY A 234 -9.82 11.39 -2.23
N GLN A 235 -9.86 10.88 -3.44
CA GLN A 235 -8.65 10.36 -4.10
C GLN A 235 -7.77 11.53 -4.57
N ARG A 236 -6.50 11.54 -4.15
CA ARG A 236 -5.53 12.60 -4.43
C ARG A 236 -4.30 12.04 -5.13
N SER A 237 -3.73 12.79 -6.06
CA SER A 237 -2.44 12.47 -6.69
C SER A 237 -1.24 13.13 -6.00
N ASP A 238 -1.47 14.12 -5.16
CA ASP A 238 -0.49 14.92 -4.42
C ASP A 238 -0.38 14.51 -2.95
N VAL A 239 -0.50 13.21 -2.67
CA VAL A 239 -0.47 12.65 -1.30
C VAL A 239 0.83 13.01 -0.57
N ASN A 240 1.93 13.11 -1.29
CA ASN A 240 3.21 13.55 -0.76
C ASN A 240 3.14 14.96 -0.12
N ARG A 241 2.31 15.87 -0.63
CA ARG A 241 2.06 17.19 -0.02
C ARG A 241 1.19 17.07 1.22
N LEU A 242 0.19 16.17 1.19
CA LEU A 242 -0.71 15.97 2.34
C LEU A 242 0.02 15.40 3.56
N TYR A 243 0.99 14.50 3.38
CA TYR A 243 1.83 14.04 4.50
C TYR A 243 2.61 15.19 5.17
N GLN A 244 2.94 16.27 4.45
CA GLN A 244 3.59 17.43 5.05
C GLN A 244 2.65 18.17 6.01
N ALA A 245 1.34 18.18 5.72
CA ALA A 245 0.33 18.87 6.52
C ALA A 245 -0.01 18.16 7.84
N PHE A 246 0.14 16.84 7.91
CA PHE A 246 -0.21 16.02 9.07
C PHE A 246 0.75 16.24 10.25
N ASP A 247 0.27 15.95 11.45
CA ASP A 247 1.05 15.93 12.70
C ASP A 247 1.32 14.51 13.19
N VAL A 248 0.42 13.57 12.87
CA VAL A 248 0.56 12.14 13.12
C VAL A 248 -0.09 11.38 11.98
N PHE A 249 0.49 10.24 11.62
CA PHE A 249 -0.11 9.31 10.67
C PHE A 249 -0.66 8.09 11.39
N CYS A 250 -1.94 7.76 11.13
CA CYS A 250 -2.64 6.67 11.79
C CYS A 250 -3.14 5.62 10.78
N LEU A 251 -2.83 4.34 11.01
CA LEU A 251 -3.25 3.23 10.16
C LEU A 251 -3.78 2.07 11.01
N PRO A 252 -5.09 2.04 11.34
CA PRO A 252 -5.72 1.01 12.16
C PRO A 252 -6.12 -0.22 11.35
N SER A 253 -5.38 -0.56 10.30
CA SER A 253 -5.72 -1.66 9.39
C SER A 253 -5.83 -3.00 10.10
N LEU A 254 -6.83 -3.81 9.72
CA LEU A 254 -7.04 -5.16 10.26
C LEU A 254 -5.98 -6.15 9.78
N TYR A 255 -5.41 -5.92 8.62
CA TYR A 255 -4.31 -6.71 8.02
C TYR A 255 -3.65 -5.94 6.88
N GLU A 256 -2.36 -6.17 6.67
CA GLU A 256 -1.58 -5.64 5.54
C GLU A 256 -0.52 -6.67 5.10
N GLY A 257 -0.10 -6.59 3.85
CA GLY A 257 1.10 -7.28 3.39
C GLY A 257 2.34 -6.47 3.77
N LEU A 258 2.52 -5.34 3.10
CA LEU A 258 3.43 -4.25 3.48
C LEU A 258 2.76 -2.96 3.02
N CYS A 259 2.41 -2.09 3.96
CA CYS A 259 1.69 -0.85 3.65
C CYS A 259 2.66 0.25 3.22
N VAL A 260 2.66 0.57 1.94
CA VAL A 260 3.50 1.62 1.34
C VAL A 260 3.23 2.99 1.98
N VAL A 261 1.96 3.30 2.27
CA VAL A 261 1.56 4.56 2.91
C VAL A 261 2.22 4.78 4.29
N GLY A 262 2.55 3.70 5.00
CA GLY A 262 3.30 3.79 6.25
C GLY A 262 4.76 4.17 6.05
N ILE A 263 5.37 3.70 4.95
CA ILE A 263 6.75 4.06 4.58
C ILE A 263 6.80 5.52 4.11
N GLU A 264 5.82 5.94 3.29
CA GLU A 264 5.66 7.32 2.84
C GLU A 264 5.53 8.30 4.01
N ALA A 265 4.69 7.96 5.00
CA ALA A 265 4.51 8.76 6.21
C ALA A 265 5.80 8.88 7.05
N GLN A 266 6.51 7.77 7.24
CA GLN A 266 7.79 7.78 7.94
C GLN A 266 8.85 8.57 7.19
N ARG A 267 8.87 8.49 5.84
CA ARG A 267 9.77 9.32 5.02
C ARG A 267 9.46 10.81 5.15
N ALA A 268 8.21 11.18 5.37
CA ALA A 268 7.81 12.55 5.69
C ALA A 268 8.13 12.96 7.14
N GLY A 269 8.80 12.11 7.92
CA GLY A 269 9.16 12.36 9.32
C GLY A 269 7.97 12.40 10.27
N LEU A 270 6.86 11.74 9.93
CA LEU A 270 5.68 11.68 10.79
C LEU A 270 5.84 10.63 11.89
N PRO A 271 5.43 10.93 13.13
CA PRO A 271 5.07 9.89 14.08
C PRO A 271 3.99 8.99 13.46
N CYS A 272 4.20 7.68 13.51
CA CYS A 272 3.28 6.71 12.93
C CYS A 272 2.69 5.79 13.98
N LEU A 273 1.36 5.69 13.98
CA LEU A 273 0.60 4.73 14.78
C LEU A 273 0.02 3.67 13.87
N PHE A 274 0.37 2.45 14.12
CA PHE A 274 -0.07 1.29 13.37
C PHE A 274 -0.86 0.33 14.26
N SER A 275 -1.83 -0.36 13.66
CA SER A 275 -2.44 -1.52 14.28
C SER A 275 -1.38 -2.60 14.55
N ASP A 276 -1.46 -3.26 15.71
CA ASP A 276 -0.64 -4.42 16.05
C ASP A 276 -0.97 -5.68 15.21
N ALA A 277 -2.07 -5.64 14.46
CA ALA A 277 -2.49 -6.70 13.54
C ALA A 277 -1.71 -6.71 12.21
N ILE A 278 -0.92 -5.66 11.90
CA ILE A 278 -0.09 -5.60 10.69
C ILE A 278 1.37 -5.99 10.97
N THR A 279 2.12 -6.30 9.91
CA THR A 279 3.53 -6.67 10.05
C THR A 279 4.38 -5.50 10.54
N ARG A 280 5.29 -5.80 11.48
CA ARG A 280 6.27 -4.81 11.97
C ARG A 280 7.33 -4.44 10.93
N GLU A 281 7.41 -5.13 9.81
CA GLU A 281 8.30 -4.76 8.70
C GLU A 281 7.97 -3.40 8.08
N VAL A 282 6.79 -2.80 8.39
CA VAL A 282 6.45 -1.45 7.99
C VAL A 282 7.23 -0.38 8.75
N ASP A 283 7.72 -0.70 9.96
CA ASP A 283 8.51 0.23 10.76
C ASP A 283 9.97 0.26 10.28
N VAL A 284 10.23 1.16 9.35
CA VAL A 284 11.54 1.33 8.70
C VAL A 284 12.44 2.34 9.43
N THR A 285 11.90 3.08 10.40
CA THR A 285 12.63 4.07 11.20
C THR A 285 12.90 3.61 12.63
N GLY A 286 12.23 2.57 13.11
CA GLY A 286 12.28 2.12 14.50
C GLY A 286 11.51 3.03 15.48
N ALA A 287 10.78 4.03 14.97
CA ALA A 287 10.10 5.03 15.79
C ALA A 287 8.55 4.88 15.81
N SER A 288 8.02 3.93 15.04
CA SER A 288 6.57 3.71 14.96
C SER A 288 6.01 3.05 16.23
N ARG A 289 4.74 3.29 16.52
CA ARG A 289 4.01 2.62 17.60
C ARG A 289 3.00 1.65 17.03
N PHE A 290 2.93 0.47 17.63
CA PHE A 290 1.95 -0.57 17.29
C PHE A 290 1.02 -0.76 18.47
N MET A 291 -0.28 -0.58 18.22
CA MET A 291 -1.31 -0.57 19.24
C MET A 291 -2.48 -1.48 18.88
N PRO A 292 -3.15 -2.11 19.85
CA PRO A 292 -4.35 -2.88 19.60
C PRO A 292 -5.46 -1.99 19.04
N ILE A 293 -6.31 -2.60 18.23
CA ILE A 293 -7.51 -1.96 17.65
C ILE A 293 -8.80 -2.52 18.23
N THR A 294 -8.70 -3.13 19.42
CA THR A 294 -9.85 -3.64 20.18
C THR A 294 -10.60 -2.54 20.92
N SER A 295 -9.91 -1.41 21.18
CA SER A 295 -10.42 -0.28 21.91
C SER A 295 -9.65 0.99 21.51
N PRO A 296 -10.31 2.16 21.36
CA PRO A 296 -9.67 3.42 20.98
C PRO A 296 -8.87 4.08 22.11
N GLU A 297 -9.01 3.69 23.37
CA GLU A 297 -8.48 4.39 24.55
C GLU A 297 -6.95 4.52 24.55
N GLU A 298 -6.23 3.48 24.12
CA GLU A 298 -4.77 3.54 24.03
C GLU A 298 -4.31 4.55 22.96
N TRP A 299 -5.01 4.57 21.81
CA TRP A 299 -4.75 5.53 20.74
C TRP A 299 -5.05 6.96 21.21
N ILE A 300 -6.18 7.16 21.88
CA ILE A 300 -6.59 8.46 22.46
C ILE A 300 -5.54 8.93 23.46
N SER A 301 -5.12 8.07 24.39
CA SER A 301 -4.13 8.41 25.41
C SER A 301 -2.79 8.80 24.77
N PHE A 302 -2.32 8.03 23.81
CA PHE A 302 -1.06 8.30 23.13
C PHE A 302 -1.12 9.60 22.31
N ILE A 303 -2.16 9.80 21.49
CA ILE A 303 -2.30 11.00 20.67
C ILE A 303 -2.46 12.25 21.55
N SER A 304 -3.18 12.15 22.68
CA SER A 304 -3.30 13.27 23.64
C SER A 304 -1.96 13.67 24.24
N ALA A 305 -1.03 12.72 24.39
CA ALA A 305 0.30 12.95 24.94
C ALA A 305 1.30 13.49 23.90
N ILE A 306 0.99 13.38 22.59
CA ILE A 306 1.79 14.01 21.56
C ILE A 306 1.54 15.52 21.66
N GLU A 307 2.51 16.25 22.17
CA GLU A 307 2.49 17.70 22.12
C GLU A 307 2.37 18.14 20.67
N SER A 308 1.57 19.19 20.44
CA SER A 308 1.44 19.74 19.10
C SER A 308 2.82 19.93 18.48
N LEU A 309 3.10 19.18 17.43
CA LEU A 309 4.39 19.23 16.73
C LEU A 309 4.65 20.59 16.08
N SER A 310 3.67 21.51 16.13
CA SER A 310 3.88 22.91 15.74
C SER A 310 5.03 23.56 16.48
N ASN A 311 5.28 23.18 17.74
CA ASN A 311 6.38 23.71 18.57
C ASN A 311 7.69 22.93 18.46
N LEU A 312 7.71 21.76 17.86
CA LEU A 312 8.89 20.87 17.84
C LEU A 312 9.61 20.84 16.48
N HIS A 313 9.27 21.95 15.40
CA HIS A 313 9.89 21.31 14.57
C HIS A 313 10.13 21.12 13.11
N SER A 314 10.24 22.05 12.43
CA SER A 314 10.77 21.95 11.06
C SER A 314 12.20 21.33 11.02
N SER A 315 13.01 21.55 12.01
CA SER A 315 14.39 21.04 12.04
C SER A 315 14.51 19.57 12.49
N LYS A 316 13.62 19.11 13.39
CA LYS A 316 13.71 17.73 13.93
C LYS A 316 13.05 16.66 13.05
N ARG A 317 12.11 17.04 12.16
CA ARG A 317 11.44 16.06 11.26
C ARG A 317 12.40 15.45 10.23
N SER A 318 13.38 16.22 9.72
CA SER A 318 14.39 15.73 8.78
C SER A 318 15.43 14.82 9.42
N ASP A 319 15.73 15.05 10.71
CA ASP A 319 16.85 14.39 11.41
C ASP A 319 16.45 13.06 12.06
N GLN A 320 15.15 12.77 12.16
CA GLN A 320 14.62 11.53 12.79
C GLN A 320 14.61 10.29 11.86
N ILE A 321 15.02 10.45 10.60
CA ILE A 321 15.02 9.36 9.63
C ILE A 321 16.35 8.60 9.75
N SER A 322 16.45 7.74 10.75
CA SER A 322 17.47 6.71 10.87
C SER A 322 16.83 5.36 10.55
N GLY A 323 17.54 4.46 9.91
CA GLY A 323 17.07 3.10 9.62
C GLY A 323 17.15 2.70 8.15
N ASP A 324 16.48 1.60 7.84
CA ASP A 324 16.60 0.90 6.55
C ASP A 324 15.69 1.50 5.45
N ILE A 325 15.25 2.76 5.59
CA ILE A 325 14.33 3.39 4.64
C ILE A 325 14.87 3.45 3.22
N GLU A 326 16.20 3.54 3.07
CA GLU A 326 16.89 3.54 1.77
C GLU A 326 16.72 2.21 0.99
N GLU A 327 16.33 1.12 1.66
CA GLU A 327 15.96 -0.14 1.00
C GLU A 327 14.68 -0.03 0.18
N TYR A 328 13.88 1.02 0.42
CA TYR A 328 12.62 1.32 -0.26
C TYR A 328 12.77 2.38 -1.35
N ASP A 329 13.99 2.82 -1.67
CA ASP A 329 14.23 3.71 -2.80
C ASP A 329 13.95 3.02 -4.13
N ILE A 330 13.03 3.60 -4.92
CA ILE A 330 12.56 2.98 -6.16
C ILE A 330 13.65 2.88 -7.23
N GLN A 331 14.55 3.86 -7.32
CA GLN A 331 15.62 3.82 -8.32
C GLN A 331 16.62 2.70 -8.01
N ARG A 332 17.00 2.57 -6.74
CA ARG A 332 17.86 1.48 -6.25
C ARG A 332 17.21 0.11 -6.47
N CYS A 333 15.93 0.00 -6.12
CA CYS A 333 15.18 -1.24 -6.24
C CYS A 333 14.97 -1.65 -7.71
N ALA A 334 14.66 -0.70 -8.60
CA ALA A 334 14.49 -0.95 -10.02
C ALA A 334 15.80 -1.42 -10.67
N ASN A 335 16.92 -0.78 -10.35
CA ASN A 335 18.26 -1.20 -10.81
C ASN A 335 18.63 -2.61 -10.31
N SER A 336 18.23 -2.96 -9.08
CA SER A 336 18.44 -4.29 -8.52
C SER A 336 17.59 -5.35 -9.21
N LEU A 337 16.34 -5.03 -9.58
CA LEU A 337 15.43 -5.95 -10.25
C LEU A 337 15.95 -6.38 -11.63
N VAL A 338 16.59 -5.48 -12.38
CA VAL A 338 17.18 -5.79 -13.71
C VAL A 338 18.33 -6.80 -13.61
N LYS A 339 19.00 -6.88 -12.47
CA LYS A 339 20.15 -7.77 -12.25
C LYS A 339 19.75 -9.17 -11.75
N LYS A 340 18.52 -9.34 -11.33
CA LYS A 340 17.96 -10.61 -10.79
C LYS A 340 17.18 -11.38 -11.84
#